data_164d86cdf332715c2fd185f79cbc9051
#
_entry.id   164d86cdf332715c2fd185f79cbc9051
#
_cell.length_a   1.000
_cell.length_b   1.000
_cell.length_c   1.000
_cell.angle_alpha   90.00
_cell.angle_beta   90.00
_cell.angle_gamma   90.00
#
_symmetry.space_group_name_H-M   'P 1'
#
loop_
_entity.id
_entity.type
_entity.pdbx_description
1 polymer ?
#
loop_
_entity_poly.entity_id
_entity_poly.type
_entity_poly.pdbx_seq_one_letter_code
_entity_poly.pdbx_strand_id
1 'polypeptide(L)'
;MNTKNDQYDFIKTLSLLKDEQLIEKFNQQVGNQGWGNARAYYLEEIRKELLKRNFKSDNIITRHKMSLTKKIKLENNQLGIIE
;
A
#
# COMPACT_ATOMS: atom_id res chain seq x y z
N MET A 1 2.08 17.37 -24.12
CA MET A 1 2.28 16.61 -22.90
C MET A 1 0.97 16.36 -22.17
N ASN A 2 0.81 15.20 -21.76
CA ASN A 2 -0.44 14.80 -21.13
C ASN A 2 -0.30 14.82 -19.62
N THR A 3 -0.89 15.80 -18.99
CA THR A 3 -0.80 15.95 -17.54
C THR A 3 -1.59 14.93 -16.77
N LYS A 4 -2.49 14.21 -17.42
CA LYS A 4 -3.29 13.18 -16.75
C LYS A 4 -2.40 12.12 -16.13
N ASN A 5 -1.30 11.81 -16.76
CA ASN A 5 -0.42 10.76 -16.27
C ASN A 5 0.28 11.13 -14.98
N ASP A 6 0.49 12.41 -14.76
CA ASP A 6 1.16 12.87 -13.55
C ASP A 6 0.35 12.55 -12.31
N GLN A 7 -0.95 12.49 -12.47
CA GLN A 7 -1.86 12.23 -11.38
C GLN A 7 -1.68 10.83 -10.80
N TYR A 8 -1.19 9.90 -11.61
CA TYR A 8 -1.09 8.51 -11.22
C TYR A 8 0.32 7.96 -11.32
N ASP A 9 1.32 8.84 -11.31
CA ASP A 9 2.71 8.39 -11.37
C ASP A 9 3.07 7.49 -10.20
N PHE A 10 2.46 7.71 -9.05
CA PHE A 10 2.72 6.88 -7.89
C PHE A 10 2.40 5.41 -8.14
N ILE A 11 1.47 5.12 -9.06
CA ILE A 11 1.10 3.74 -9.37
C ILE A 11 2.27 3.02 -10.01
N LYS A 12 2.91 3.66 -10.97
CA LYS A 12 4.08 3.10 -11.62
C LYS A 12 5.23 2.94 -10.64
N THR A 13 5.40 3.92 -9.78
CA THR A 13 6.46 3.92 -8.79
C THR A 13 6.33 2.76 -7.82
N LEU A 14 5.11 2.43 -7.44
CA LEU A 14 4.87 1.36 -6.47
C LEU A 14 5.47 0.04 -6.91
N SER A 15 5.35 -0.30 -8.20
CA SER A 15 5.86 -1.58 -8.69
C SER A 15 7.38 -1.64 -8.69
N LEU A 16 8.03 -0.48 -8.64
CA LEU A 16 9.49 -0.40 -8.65
C LEU A 16 10.10 -0.37 -7.26
N LEU A 17 9.27 -0.23 -6.23
CA LEU A 17 9.76 -0.13 -4.86
C LEU A 17 10.22 -1.49 -4.35
N LYS A 18 11.23 -1.46 -3.49
CA LYS A 18 11.60 -2.65 -2.74
C LYS A 18 10.51 -2.95 -1.71
N ASP A 19 10.51 -4.18 -1.21
CA ASP A 19 9.48 -4.60 -0.26
C ASP A 19 9.39 -3.66 0.94
N GLU A 20 10.53 -3.32 1.54
CA GLU A 20 10.55 -2.44 2.72
C GLU A 20 10.02 -1.05 2.39
N GLN A 21 10.30 -0.57 1.18
CA GLN A 21 9.82 0.73 0.76
C GLN A 21 8.31 0.73 0.58
N LEU A 22 7.78 -0.34 0.04
CA LEU A 22 6.33 -0.48 -0.14
C LEU A 22 5.64 -0.53 1.23
N ILE A 23 6.20 -1.28 2.16
CA ILE A 23 5.67 -1.35 3.52
C ILE A 23 5.68 0.04 4.18
N GLU A 24 6.74 0.81 3.94
CA GLU A 24 6.80 2.16 4.47
C GLU A 24 5.70 3.04 3.90
N LYS A 25 5.41 2.91 2.62
CA LYS A 25 4.32 3.67 2.01
C LYS A 25 2.98 3.32 2.66
N PHE A 26 2.75 2.05 2.92
CA PHE A 26 1.57 1.62 3.65
C PHE A 26 1.51 2.30 5.03
N ASN A 27 2.62 2.23 5.76
CA ASN A 27 2.66 2.73 7.13
C ASN A 27 2.44 4.24 7.19
N GLN A 28 2.84 4.97 6.16
CA GLN A 28 2.61 6.41 6.11
C GLN A 28 1.13 6.74 6.02
N GLN A 29 0.31 5.80 5.60
CA GLN A 29 -1.13 6.00 5.46
C GLN A 29 -1.90 5.61 6.71
N VAL A 30 -1.25 4.92 7.64
CA VAL A 30 -1.93 4.52 8.87
C VAL A 30 -2.24 5.78 9.69
N GLY A 31 -3.51 5.97 10.02
CA GLY A 31 -3.96 7.13 10.77
C GLY A 31 -4.02 8.42 9.96
N ASN A 32 -3.62 8.39 8.70
CA ASN A 32 -3.65 9.55 7.84
C ASN A 32 -5.03 9.66 7.20
N GLN A 33 -5.64 10.83 7.31
CA GLN A 33 -6.94 11.09 6.71
C GLN A 33 -6.82 12.30 5.82
N GLY A 34 -7.44 12.25 4.68
CA GLY A 34 -7.45 13.41 3.83
C GLY A 34 -7.20 13.05 2.40
N TRP A 35 -6.89 14.01 1.60
CA TRP A 35 -6.71 14.03 0.17
C TRP A 35 -7.73 13.19 -0.65
N GLY A 36 -8.87 12.87 -0.06
CA GLY A 36 -10.06 12.45 -0.77
C GLY A 36 -9.89 11.30 -1.74
N ASN A 37 -10.40 11.48 -2.96
CA ASN A 37 -10.42 10.41 -3.95
C ASN A 37 -9.02 9.94 -4.39
N ALA A 38 -8.07 10.84 -4.41
CA ALA A 38 -6.71 10.47 -4.80
C ALA A 38 -6.11 9.48 -3.81
N ARG A 39 -6.42 9.67 -2.54
CA ARG A 39 -5.94 8.76 -1.51
C ARG A 39 -6.57 7.39 -1.65
N ALA A 40 -7.86 7.34 -1.93
CA ALA A 40 -8.55 6.07 -2.10
C ALA A 40 -7.95 5.28 -3.26
N TYR A 41 -7.63 5.95 -4.33
CA TYR A 41 -7.01 5.33 -5.48
C TYR A 41 -5.62 4.81 -5.13
N TYR A 42 -4.85 5.60 -4.43
CA TYR A 42 -3.50 5.25 -4.01
C TYR A 42 -3.51 4.02 -3.11
N LEU A 43 -4.43 3.99 -2.13
CA LEU A 43 -4.53 2.86 -1.21
C LEU A 43 -4.91 1.58 -1.95
N GLU A 44 -5.79 1.70 -2.92
CA GLU A 44 -6.16 0.54 -3.72
C GLU A 44 -4.97 -0.02 -4.47
N GLU A 45 -4.12 0.84 -5.00
CA GLU A 45 -2.95 0.39 -5.74
C GLU A 45 -1.91 -0.22 -4.81
N ILE A 46 -1.77 0.30 -3.61
CA ILE A 46 -0.89 -0.32 -2.62
C ILE A 46 -1.38 -1.73 -2.30
N ARG A 47 -2.68 -1.89 -2.10
CA ARG A 47 -3.26 -3.19 -1.81
C ARG A 47 -2.97 -4.18 -2.93
N LYS A 48 -3.21 -3.76 -4.17
CA LYS A 48 -2.95 -4.61 -5.32
C LYS A 48 -1.49 -5.02 -5.42
N GLU A 49 -0.59 -4.09 -5.15
CA GLU A 49 0.83 -4.39 -5.24
C GLU A 49 1.24 -5.37 -4.15
N LEU A 50 0.73 -5.20 -2.94
CA LEU A 50 1.04 -6.12 -1.85
C LEU A 50 0.52 -7.52 -2.14
N LEU A 51 -0.69 -7.62 -2.71
CA LEU A 51 -1.24 -8.92 -3.09
C LEU A 51 -0.41 -9.57 -4.19
N LYS A 52 0.05 -8.76 -5.14
CA LYS A 52 0.84 -9.25 -6.25
C LYS A 52 2.16 -9.87 -5.78
N ARG A 53 2.71 -9.37 -4.69
CA ARG A 53 3.98 -9.86 -4.17
C ARG A 53 3.83 -11.11 -3.31
N ASN A 54 2.60 -11.55 -3.09
CA ASN A 54 2.31 -12.83 -2.42
C ASN A 54 2.84 -12.91 -0.99
N PHE A 55 2.81 -11.79 -0.28
CA PHE A 55 3.12 -11.82 1.15
C PHE A 55 2.00 -12.53 1.91
N LYS A 56 2.36 -13.28 2.92
CA LYS A 56 1.35 -13.80 3.85
C LYS A 56 0.85 -12.63 4.67
N SER A 57 -0.42 -12.36 4.59
CA SER A 57 -0.97 -11.15 5.20
C SER A 57 -2.20 -11.39 6.08
N ASP A 58 -2.65 -12.61 6.15
CA ASP A 58 -3.79 -13.00 7.00
C ASP A 58 -4.91 -11.96 6.96
N ASN A 59 -5.15 -11.25 8.07
CA ASN A 59 -6.27 -10.33 8.18
C ASN A 59 -5.94 -8.89 7.79
N ILE A 60 -4.70 -8.62 7.38
CA ILE A 60 -4.29 -7.25 7.09
C ILE A 60 -4.79 -6.85 5.71
N ILE A 61 -4.59 -7.70 4.71
CA ILE A 61 -4.91 -7.41 3.33
C ILE A 61 -5.67 -8.59 2.75
N THR A 62 -6.77 -8.29 2.07
CA THR A 62 -7.52 -9.29 1.34
C THR A 62 -7.77 -8.79 -0.07
N ARG A 63 -8.44 -9.59 -0.87
CA ARG A 63 -8.79 -9.19 -2.23
C ARG A 63 -9.66 -7.93 -2.24
N HIS A 64 -10.39 -7.69 -1.17
CA HIS A 64 -11.40 -6.65 -1.18
C HIS A 64 -11.13 -5.50 -0.24
N LYS A 65 -10.19 -5.65 0.68
CA LYS A 65 -9.95 -4.58 1.64
C LYS A 65 -8.58 -4.68 2.27
N MET A 66 -8.18 -3.61 2.90
CA MET A 66 -6.90 -3.48 3.55
C MET A 66 -7.10 -2.70 4.84
N SER A 67 -6.57 -3.23 5.93
CA SER A 67 -6.71 -2.57 7.22
C SER A 67 -5.60 -1.54 7.41
N LEU A 68 -5.98 -0.32 7.74
CA LEU A 68 -5.04 0.77 7.99
C LEU A 68 -5.10 1.26 9.43
N THR A 69 -5.50 0.39 10.33
CA THR A 69 -5.60 0.78 11.73
C THR A 69 -4.28 0.74 12.46
N LYS A 70 -3.34 -0.08 12.00
CA LYS A 70 -2.03 -0.22 12.64
C LYS A 70 -0.95 -0.37 11.59
N LYS A 71 0.25 0.08 11.94
CA LYS A 71 1.40 -0.09 11.06
C LYS A 71 1.81 -1.55 11.00
N ILE A 72 2.51 -1.91 9.95
CA ILE A 72 2.90 -3.28 9.71
C ILE A 72 4.40 -3.39 9.49
N LYS A 73 4.89 -4.61 9.58
CA LYS A 73 6.27 -4.94 9.26
C LYS A 73 6.29 -6.19 8.39
N LEU A 74 7.38 -6.39 7.68
CA LEU A 74 7.57 -7.56 6.85
C LEU A 74 8.73 -8.38 7.40
N GLU A 75 8.44 -9.65 7.72
CA GLU A 75 9.46 -10.59 8.19
C GLU A 75 9.18 -11.94 7.57
N ASN A 76 10.21 -12.54 6.97
CA ASN A 76 10.08 -13.88 6.39
C ASN A 76 8.90 -13.99 5.42
N ASN A 77 8.74 -12.96 4.59
CA ASN A 77 7.67 -12.90 3.59
C ASN A 77 6.27 -12.89 4.22
N GLN A 78 6.17 -12.44 5.46
CA GLN A 78 4.90 -12.36 6.16
C GLN A 78 4.71 -10.96 6.72
N LEU A 79 3.51 -10.42 6.52
CA LEU A 79 3.14 -9.11 7.08
C LEU A 79 2.64 -9.32 8.50
N GLY A 80 3.17 -8.55 9.43
CA GLY A 80 2.74 -8.58 10.82
C GLY A 80 2.38 -7.19 11.29
N ILE A 81 1.58 -7.11 12.33
CA ILE A 81 1.18 -5.84 12.91
C ILE A 81 2.22 -5.39 13.92
N ILE A 82 2.58 -4.11 13.84
CA ILE A 82 3.43 -3.48 14.85
C ILE A 82 2.53 -2.96 15.95
N GLU A 83 2.73 -3.43 17.15
CA GLU A 83 1.91 -3.01 18.28
C GLU A 83 2.59 -2.04 19.19
#